data_e1ff81c330f9cb4ae8f6a8b99d308816
#
_entry.id   e1ff81c330f9cb4ae8f6a8b99d308816
#
_cell.length_a   1.000
_cell.length_b   1.000
_cell.length_c   1.000
_cell.angle_alpha   90.00
_cell.angle_beta   90.00
_cell.angle_gamma   90.00
#
_symmetry.space_group_name_H-M   'P 1'
#
loop_
_entity.id
_entity.type
_entity.pdbx_description
1 polymer ?
#
loop_
_entity_poly.entity_id
_entity_poly.type
_entity_poly.pdbx_seq_one_letter_code
_entity_poly.pdbx_strand_id
1 'polypeptide(L)'
;MSYTASNTRYATMTYHRSGNSGLKLPALSLGLWHNFGSNGNYENMKAMCFTAFDHGITHFDLANNYGPEPGSAERNFGRILREELHAYRDELVISTKAGYTMWDGPYGDWGSRKYLLASLDQSLKRMGVDYVDIFYHHRMDPNTPLEESMMALDTAVKSGKALYAGISRYDLEHTRQAMEILKELKCPFIIHQTRYSIFDRHIETDGVKSFTAQNGCGIIAFSPLAQGLLTDKYLKGIPEDSRIKTDGRFLHADQLTPESSRRSPH
;
A
#
# COMPACT_ATOMS: atom_id res chain seq x y z
N MET A 1 -16.15 -25.76 -0.14
CA MET A 1 -16.90 -24.95 0.85
C MET A 1 -16.45 -23.52 0.65
N SER A 2 -17.38 -22.56 0.55
CA SER A 2 -17.04 -21.14 0.51
C SER A 2 -16.43 -20.71 1.85
N TYR A 3 -15.54 -19.72 1.84
CA TYR A 3 -14.94 -19.18 3.03
C TYR A 3 -16.00 -18.54 3.95
N THR A 4 -15.86 -18.77 5.25
CA THR A 4 -16.64 -18.11 6.29
C THR A 4 -15.68 -17.51 7.30
N ALA A 5 -15.74 -16.19 7.47
CA ALA A 5 -14.86 -15.47 8.37
C ALA A 5 -15.12 -15.82 9.83
N SER A 6 -14.05 -15.82 10.64
CA SER A 6 -14.12 -16.00 12.09
C SER A 6 -15.05 -14.97 12.74
N ASN A 7 -15.97 -15.44 13.58
CA ASN A 7 -16.87 -14.56 14.35
C ASN A 7 -16.11 -13.73 15.41
N THR A 8 -14.90 -14.12 15.76
CA THR A 8 -14.06 -13.42 16.75
C THR A 8 -12.97 -12.55 16.10
N ARG A 9 -12.99 -12.35 14.78
CA ARG A 9 -11.94 -11.65 14.02
C ARG A 9 -11.58 -10.26 14.55
N TYR A 10 -12.51 -9.57 15.16
CA TYR A 10 -12.29 -8.22 15.70
C TYR A 10 -11.87 -8.17 17.17
N ALA A 11 -11.78 -9.33 17.84
CA ALA A 11 -11.62 -9.37 19.31
C ALA A 11 -10.24 -8.87 19.80
N THR A 12 -9.18 -9.03 19.00
CA THR A 12 -7.80 -8.75 19.43
C THR A 12 -7.12 -7.65 18.62
N MET A 13 -7.64 -7.30 17.44
CA MET A 13 -7.03 -6.27 16.59
C MET A 13 -7.31 -4.87 17.14
N THR A 14 -6.27 -4.06 17.20
CA THR A 14 -6.39 -2.63 17.52
C THR A 14 -6.63 -1.83 16.24
N TYR A 15 -7.57 -0.90 16.29
CA TYR A 15 -7.90 -0.01 15.19
C TYR A 15 -7.63 1.46 15.55
N HIS A 16 -6.97 2.19 14.66
CA HIS A 16 -6.65 3.60 14.82
C HIS A 16 -7.32 4.42 13.72
N ARG A 17 -7.77 5.63 14.04
CA ARG A 17 -8.25 6.57 13.03
C ARG A 17 -7.09 7.00 12.13
N SER A 18 -7.36 7.08 10.83
CA SER A 18 -6.43 7.69 9.88
C SER A 18 -6.54 9.21 10.01
N GLY A 19 -5.63 9.80 10.78
CA GLY A 19 -5.67 11.22 11.11
C GLY A 19 -7.00 11.66 11.74
N ASN A 20 -7.55 12.76 11.24
CA ASN A 20 -8.84 13.32 11.69
C ASN A 20 -10.05 12.73 10.94
N SER A 21 -9.85 11.72 10.08
CA SER A 21 -10.94 11.10 9.31
C SER A 21 -11.80 10.18 10.17
N GLY A 22 -12.97 9.81 9.65
CA GLY A 22 -13.81 8.77 10.24
C GLY A 22 -13.29 7.34 10.03
N LEU A 23 -12.40 7.15 9.07
CA LEU A 23 -11.87 5.81 8.72
C LEU A 23 -10.94 5.30 9.81
N LYS A 24 -11.21 4.09 10.28
CA LYS A 24 -10.33 3.35 11.17
C LYS A 24 -9.57 2.28 10.36
N LEU A 25 -8.27 2.22 10.55
CA LEU A 25 -7.42 1.18 9.99
C LEU A 25 -6.91 0.24 11.07
N PRO A 26 -6.75 -1.05 10.79
CA PRO A 26 -6.12 -1.97 11.74
C PRO A 26 -4.65 -1.58 11.95
N ALA A 27 -4.11 -1.91 13.11
CA ALA A 27 -2.70 -1.66 13.42
C ALA A 27 -1.73 -2.35 12.44
N LEU A 28 -2.18 -3.46 11.84
CA LEU A 28 -1.48 -4.18 10.77
C LEU A 28 -2.34 -4.19 9.51
N SER A 29 -1.69 -4.02 8.35
CA SER A 29 -2.32 -4.13 7.02
C SER A 29 -1.60 -5.21 6.21
N LEU A 30 -2.32 -5.93 5.36
CA LEU A 30 -1.72 -6.89 4.45
C LEU A 30 -1.32 -6.20 3.14
N GLY A 31 -0.01 -6.01 2.93
CA GLY A 31 0.53 -5.51 1.66
C GLY A 31 0.69 -6.63 0.63
N LEU A 32 0.15 -6.44 -0.57
CA LEU A 32 0.12 -7.47 -1.61
C LEU A 32 1.23 -7.28 -2.66
N TRP A 33 2.35 -6.69 -2.28
CA TRP A 33 3.46 -6.45 -3.23
C TRP A 33 4.16 -7.73 -3.65
N HIS A 34 4.55 -8.59 -2.70
CA HIS A 34 5.16 -9.89 -2.96
C HIS A 34 4.17 -11.02 -2.71
N ASN A 35 4.43 -12.20 -3.30
CA ASN A 35 3.64 -13.43 -3.17
C ASN A 35 2.25 -13.39 -3.81
N PHE A 36 1.81 -12.26 -4.36
CA PHE A 36 0.51 -12.12 -5.02
C PHE A 36 0.61 -11.98 -6.54
N GLY A 37 1.82 -12.13 -7.11
CA GLY A 37 2.05 -12.04 -8.54
C GLY A 37 1.63 -13.28 -9.34
N SER A 38 1.82 -13.22 -10.67
CA SER A 38 1.43 -14.30 -11.60
C SER A 38 2.17 -15.63 -11.38
N ASN A 39 3.35 -15.59 -10.76
CA ASN A 39 4.15 -16.77 -10.41
C ASN A 39 3.92 -17.27 -8.96
N GLY A 40 3.00 -16.66 -8.23
CA GLY A 40 2.67 -17.07 -6.86
C GLY A 40 1.69 -18.23 -6.79
N ASN A 41 1.68 -18.95 -5.67
CA ASN A 41 0.70 -20.00 -5.41
C ASN A 41 -0.64 -19.39 -4.98
N TYR A 42 -1.67 -19.59 -5.78
CA TYR A 42 -3.00 -19.00 -5.56
C TYR A 42 -3.64 -19.47 -4.24
N GLU A 43 -3.51 -20.76 -3.88
CA GLU A 43 -4.08 -21.28 -2.62
C GLU A 43 -3.38 -20.65 -1.40
N ASN A 44 -2.07 -20.38 -1.51
CA ASN A 44 -1.35 -19.65 -0.46
C ASN A 44 -1.80 -18.18 -0.36
N MET A 45 -2.08 -17.53 -1.52
CA MET A 45 -2.64 -16.16 -1.51
C MET A 45 -3.98 -16.11 -0.78
N LYS A 46 -4.87 -17.08 -1.06
CA LYS A 46 -6.16 -17.21 -0.36
C LYS A 46 -5.96 -17.41 1.13
N ALA A 47 -5.10 -18.36 1.51
CA ALA A 47 -4.81 -18.66 2.91
C ALA A 47 -4.29 -17.42 3.65
N MET A 48 -3.40 -16.64 3.04
CA MET A 48 -2.91 -15.37 3.62
C MET A 48 -4.04 -14.34 3.81
N CYS A 49 -4.93 -14.18 2.80
CA CYS A 49 -6.05 -13.26 2.91
C CYS A 49 -7.05 -13.69 4.00
N PHE A 50 -7.36 -14.98 4.08
CA PHE A 50 -8.29 -15.52 5.08
C PHE A 50 -7.70 -15.39 6.50
N THR A 51 -6.45 -15.80 6.68
CA THR A 51 -5.76 -15.68 7.97
C THR A 51 -5.69 -14.21 8.40
N ALA A 52 -5.35 -13.30 7.50
CA ALA A 52 -5.33 -11.87 7.79
C ALA A 52 -6.71 -11.38 8.26
N PHE A 53 -7.77 -11.67 7.51
CA PHE A 53 -9.12 -11.23 7.85
C PHE A 53 -9.64 -11.86 9.14
N ASP A 54 -9.39 -13.16 9.36
CA ASP A 54 -9.76 -13.88 10.59
C ASP A 54 -9.07 -13.33 11.85
N HIS A 55 -7.97 -12.59 11.69
CA HIS A 55 -7.28 -11.88 12.76
C HIS A 55 -7.56 -10.36 12.79
N GLY A 56 -8.57 -9.90 12.05
CA GLY A 56 -9.01 -8.50 12.05
C GLY A 56 -8.18 -7.57 11.18
N ILE A 57 -7.30 -8.08 10.32
CA ILE A 57 -6.63 -7.28 9.30
C ILE A 57 -7.62 -7.03 8.18
N THR A 58 -8.29 -5.89 8.24
CA THR A 58 -9.31 -5.50 7.26
C THR A 58 -8.75 -4.70 6.09
N HIS A 59 -7.52 -4.18 6.19
CA HIS A 59 -6.90 -3.37 5.16
C HIS A 59 -5.96 -4.20 4.27
N PHE A 60 -6.28 -4.24 2.98
CA PHE A 60 -5.53 -4.89 1.90
C PHE A 60 -4.93 -3.81 0.99
N ASP A 61 -3.60 -3.72 0.97
CA ASP A 61 -2.88 -2.64 0.31
C ASP A 61 -2.20 -3.11 -0.98
N LEU A 62 -2.72 -2.62 -2.11
CA LEU A 62 -2.27 -2.95 -3.46
C LEU A 62 -1.59 -1.75 -4.14
N ALA A 63 -1.15 -1.96 -5.37
CA ALA A 63 -0.82 -0.96 -6.37
C ALA A 63 -0.98 -1.56 -7.76
N ASN A 64 -1.20 -0.71 -8.77
CA ASN A 64 -1.37 -1.13 -10.14
C ASN A 64 -0.18 -1.94 -10.67
N ASN A 65 1.05 -1.61 -10.24
CA ASN A 65 2.27 -2.27 -10.68
C ASN A 65 2.70 -3.48 -9.83
N TYR A 66 1.92 -3.87 -8.80
CA TYR A 66 2.28 -5.00 -7.96
C TYR A 66 2.15 -6.33 -8.71
N GLY A 67 3.16 -7.21 -8.46
CA GLY A 67 3.31 -8.49 -9.11
C GLY A 67 4.59 -9.21 -8.65
N PRO A 68 5.34 -9.95 -9.48
CA PRO A 68 5.57 -9.80 -10.90
C PRO A 68 4.42 -10.33 -11.71
N GLU A 69 4.30 -9.86 -12.69
CA GLU A 69 3.85 -9.07 -13.79
C GLU A 69 2.95 -7.92 -13.30
N PRO A 70 3.17 -6.65 -13.72
CA PRO A 70 2.35 -5.53 -13.28
C PRO A 70 0.85 -5.79 -13.44
N GLY A 71 0.08 -5.50 -12.39
CA GLY A 71 -1.36 -5.75 -12.35
C GLY A 71 -1.78 -7.16 -11.91
N SER A 72 -0.84 -8.11 -11.81
CA SER A 72 -1.18 -9.49 -11.44
C SER A 72 -1.66 -9.60 -9.99
N ALA A 73 -1.11 -8.83 -9.08
CA ALA A 73 -1.57 -8.81 -7.68
C ALA A 73 -3.04 -8.36 -7.59
N GLU A 74 -3.43 -7.32 -8.31
CA GLU A 74 -4.81 -6.87 -8.37
C GLU A 74 -5.74 -7.90 -9.02
N ARG A 75 -5.30 -8.60 -10.09
CA ARG A 75 -6.08 -9.69 -10.70
C ARG A 75 -6.30 -10.85 -9.73
N ASN A 76 -5.25 -11.29 -9.04
CA ASN A 76 -5.33 -12.40 -8.09
C ASN A 76 -6.19 -12.04 -6.87
N PHE A 77 -5.99 -10.85 -6.31
CA PHE A 77 -6.83 -10.38 -5.20
C PHE A 77 -8.30 -10.21 -5.64
N GLY A 78 -8.55 -9.64 -6.81
CA GLY A 78 -9.89 -9.49 -7.37
C GLY A 78 -10.59 -10.84 -7.58
N ARG A 79 -9.83 -11.88 -7.96
CA ARG A 79 -10.35 -13.25 -8.01
C ARG A 79 -10.73 -13.75 -6.62
N ILE A 80 -9.87 -13.59 -5.61
CA ILE A 80 -10.15 -13.98 -4.22
C ILE A 80 -11.37 -13.23 -3.67
N LEU A 81 -11.44 -11.91 -3.95
CA LEU A 81 -12.55 -11.08 -3.52
C LEU A 81 -13.88 -11.58 -4.10
N ARG A 82 -13.93 -11.83 -5.40
CA ARG A 82 -15.14 -12.31 -6.09
C ARG A 82 -15.56 -13.70 -5.65
N GLU A 83 -14.61 -14.62 -5.52
CA GLU A 83 -14.89 -16.03 -5.24
C GLU A 83 -15.20 -16.28 -3.75
N GLU A 84 -14.57 -15.53 -2.83
CA GLU A 84 -14.56 -15.89 -1.42
C GLU A 84 -14.93 -14.73 -0.47
N LEU A 85 -14.52 -13.49 -0.77
CA LEU A 85 -14.63 -12.36 0.16
C LEU A 85 -15.70 -11.34 -0.21
N HIS A 86 -16.47 -11.54 -1.30
CA HIS A 86 -17.44 -10.56 -1.78
C HIS A 86 -18.51 -10.21 -0.74
N ALA A 87 -18.93 -11.18 0.08
CA ALA A 87 -19.92 -10.96 1.15
C ALA A 87 -19.40 -10.02 2.27
N TYR A 88 -18.08 -9.80 2.32
CA TYR A 88 -17.43 -8.97 3.32
C TYR A 88 -16.89 -7.65 2.76
N ARG A 89 -17.23 -7.27 1.50
CA ARG A 89 -16.69 -6.07 0.84
C ARG A 89 -16.78 -4.82 1.72
N ASP A 90 -17.90 -4.64 2.41
CA ASP A 90 -18.15 -3.47 3.26
C ASP A 90 -17.38 -3.50 4.59
N GLU A 91 -16.82 -4.64 4.95
CA GLU A 91 -15.92 -4.79 6.11
C GLU A 91 -14.44 -4.63 5.73
N LEU A 92 -14.12 -4.61 4.43
CA LEU A 92 -12.76 -4.49 3.93
C LEU A 92 -12.42 -3.05 3.54
N VAL A 93 -11.20 -2.64 3.82
CA VAL A 93 -10.58 -1.44 3.27
C VAL A 93 -9.62 -1.88 2.16
N ILE A 94 -9.92 -1.52 0.94
CA ILE A 94 -9.10 -1.87 -0.23
C ILE A 94 -8.42 -0.59 -0.72
N SER A 95 -7.09 -0.59 -0.76
CA SER A 95 -6.33 0.51 -1.33
C SER A 95 -5.53 0.09 -2.55
N THR A 96 -5.40 1.01 -3.51
CA THR A 96 -4.48 0.86 -4.64
C THR A 96 -3.81 2.17 -4.99
N LYS A 97 -2.78 2.10 -5.83
CA LYS A 97 -1.88 3.21 -6.13
C LYS A 97 -1.51 3.21 -7.60
N ALA A 98 -1.21 4.39 -8.15
CA ALA A 98 -0.60 4.56 -9.47
C ALA A 98 0.55 5.58 -9.40
N GLY A 99 1.61 5.37 -10.20
CA GLY A 99 2.79 6.23 -10.22
C GLY A 99 4.06 5.56 -10.74
N TYR A 100 4.02 4.26 -11.00
CA TYR A 100 5.12 3.50 -11.60
C TYR A 100 4.71 2.94 -12.95
N THR A 101 5.68 2.64 -13.80
CA THR A 101 5.49 2.20 -15.18
C THR A 101 4.57 0.97 -15.28
N MET A 102 3.54 1.10 -16.09
CA MET A 102 2.57 0.03 -16.38
C MET A 102 2.58 -0.39 -17.85
N TRP A 103 2.90 0.52 -18.77
CA TRP A 103 3.02 0.27 -20.21
C TRP A 103 4.02 1.24 -20.84
N ASP A 104 4.52 0.89 -22.00
CA ASP A 104 5.51 1.70 -22.71
C ASP A 104 4.91 2.98 -23.31
N GLY A 105 5.77 3.97 -23.49
CA GLY A 105 5.42 5.24 -24.11
C GLY A 105 5.09 6.35 -23.11
N PRO A 106 4.65 7.52 -23.57
CA PRO A 106 4.61 8.73 -22.75
C PRO A 106 3.44 8.81 -21.75
N TYR A 107 2.55 7.82 -21.74
CA TYR A 107 1.32 7.87 -20.94
C TYR A 107 1.23 6.73 -19.91
N GLY A 108 2.27 5.92 -19.76
CA GLY A 108 2.24 4.69 -18.96
C GLY A 108 2.93 4.80 -17.61
N ASP A 109 3.31 5.98 -17.15
CA ASP A 109 4.09 6.19 -15.92
C ASP A 109 3.79 7.56 -15.27
N TRP A 110 4.30 7.75 -14.05
CA TRP A 110 4.35 9.00 -13.28
C TRP A 110 2.99 9.53 -12.80
N GLY A 111 2.79 10.86 -12.82
CA GLY A 111 1.73 11.52 -12.07
C GLY A 111 0.73 12.32 -12.93
N SER A 112 0.79 12.23 -14.27
CA SER A 112 -0.16 12.97 -15.10
C SER A 112 -1.61 12.56 -14.81
N ARG A 113 -2.52 13.51 -14.90
CA ARG A 113 -3.96 13.26 -14.75
C ARG A 113 -4.46 12.12 -15.66
N LYS A 114 -3.96 12.10 -16.91
CA LYS A 114 -4.29 11.03 -17.86
C LYS A 114 -3.88 9.66 -17.35
N TYR A 115 -2.65 9.53 -16.85
CA TYR A 115 -2.12 8.28 -16.35
C TYR A 115 -2.84 7.82 -15.09
N LEU A 116 -3.01 8.71 -14.10
CA LEU A 116 -3.61 8.36 -12.82
C LEU A 116 -5.06 7.86 -12.96
N LEU A 117 -5.88 8.56 -13.74
CA LEU A 117 -7.28 8.17 -13.93
C LEU A 117 -7.42 6.90 -14.77
N ALA A 118 -6.64 6.76 -15.86
CA ALA A 118 -6.62 5.52 -16.65
C ALA A 118 -6.15 4.32 -15.80
N SER A 119 -5.15 4.52 -14.96
CA SER A 119 -4.64 3.48 -14.05
C SER A 119 -5.68 3.05 -13.02
N LEU A 120 -6.40 4.00 -12.41
CA LEU A 120 -7.49 3.67 -11.49
C LEU A 120 -8.58 2.85 -12.18
N ASP A 121 -9.03 3.25 -13.37
CA ASP A 121 -10.03 2.50 -14.12
C ASP A 121 -9.58 1.07 -14.45
N GLN A 122 -8.32 0.90 -14.80
CA GLN A 122 -7.73 -0.43 -15.03
C GLN A 122 -7.63 -1.24 -13.74
N SER A 123 -7.28 -0.62 -12.61
CA SER A 123 -7.22 -1.26 -11.30
C SER A 123 -8.59 -1.76 -10.84
N LEU A 124 -9.63 -0.94 -10.96
CA LEU A 124 -11.01 -1.33 -10.66
C LEU A 124 -11.45 -2.54 -11.49
N LYS A 125 -11.15 -2.52 -12.80
CA LYS A 125 -11.45 -3.66 -13.71
C LYS A 125 -10.69 -4.94 -13.31
N ARG A 126 -9.40 -4.83 -12.96
CA ARG A 126 -8.61 -6.00 -12.52
C ARG A 126 -9.14 -6.61 -11.24
N MET A 127 -9.53 -5.78 -10.29
CA MET A 127 -10.06 -6.23 -9.00
C MET A 127 -11.55 -6.63 -9.08
N GLY A 128 -12.28 -6.16 -10.09
CA GLY A 128 -13.72 -6.41 -10.23
C GLY A 128 -14.54 -5.67 -9.16
N VAL A 129 -14.17 -4.43 -8.85
CA VAL A 129 -14.85 -3.56 -7.88
C VAL A 129 -15.24 -2.23 -8.54
N ASP A 130 -16.28 -1.59 -8.02
CA ASP A 130 -16.75 -0.30 -8.50
C ASP A 130 -15.91 0.87 -7.93
N TYR A 131 -15.35 0.68 -6.74
CA TYR A 131 -14.52 1.67 -6.06
C TYR A 131 -13.46 1.01 -5.18
N VAL A 132 -12.41 1.77 -4.87
CA VAL A 132 -11.46 1.48 -3.79
C VAL A 132 -11.70 2.42 -2.61
N ASP A 133 -11.34 1.98 -1.41
CA ASP A 133 -11.49 2.84 -0.23
C ASP A 133 -10.45 3.95 -0.24
N ILE A 134 -9.20 3.65 -0.62
CA ILE A 134 -8.14 4.66 -0.70
C ILE A 134 -7.41 4.54 -2.05
N PHE A 135 -7.29 5.66 -2.77
CA PHE A 135 -6.45 5.77 -3.96
C PHE A 135 -5.26 6.66 -3.70
N TYR A 136 -4.05 6.14 -3.95
CA TYR A 136 -2.79 6.86 -3.73
C TYR A 136 -2.13 7.32 -5.03
N HIS A 137 -1.55 8.53 -5.02
CA HIS A 137 -0.43 8.82 -5.90
C HIS A 137 0.83 8.18 -5.30
N HIS A 138 1.41 7.21 -6.02
CA HIS A 138 2.39 6.25 -5.49
C HIS A 138 3.77 6.86 -5.21
N ARG A 139 4.12 7.90 -5.96
CA ARG A 139 5.34 8.70 -5.79
C ARG A 139 5.15 10.07 -6.40
N MET A 140 5.84 11.07 -5.85
CA MET A 140 5.87 12.42 -6.42
C MET A 140 6.48 12.38 -7.83
N ASP A 141 5.86 13.10 -8.77
CA ASP A 141 6.35 13.27 -10.14
C ASP A 141 7.04 14.63 -10.26
N PRO A 142 8.36 14.68 -10.52
CA PRO A 142 9.09 15.94 -10.58
C PRO A 142 8.80 16.76 -11.85
N ASN A 143 8.13 16.20 -12.85
CA ASN A 143 7.90 16.81 -14.15
C ASN A 143 6.44 17.17 -14.40
N THR A 144 5.51 16.71 -13.58
CA THR A 144 4.08 17.06 -13.65
C THR A 144 3.76 18.11 -12.59
N PRO A 145 3.06 19.21 -12.92
CA PRO A 145 2.58 20.13 -11.90
C PRO A 145 1.83 19.39 -10.80
N LEU A 146 2.18 19.64 -9.54
CA LEU A 146 1.61 18.94 -8.40
C LEU A 146 0.09 19.07 -8.35
N GLU A 147 -0.43 20.24 -8.72
CA GLU A 147 -1.86 20.53 -8.81
C GLU A 147 -2.58 19.55 -9.75
N GLU A 148 -1.97 19.21 -10.90
CA GLU A 148 -2.57 18.27 -11.85
C GLU A 148 -2.75 16.89 -11.23
N SER A 149 -1.71 16.39 -10.55
CA SER A 149 -1.77 15.10 -9.85
C SER A 149 -2.80 15.10 -8.71
N MET A 150 -2.86 16.20 -7.93
CA MET A 150 -3.83 16.34 -6.84
C MET A 150 -5.27 16.47 -7.34
N MET A 151 -5.48 17.20 -8.45
CA MET A 151 -6.77 17.26 -9.13
C MET A 151 -7.21 15.91 -9.70
N ALA A 152 -6.28 15.04 -10.09
CA ALA A 152 -6.61 13.68 -10.49
C ALA A 152 -7.12 12.85 -9.31
N LEU A 153 -6.49 12.95 -8.14
CA LEU A 153 -6.98 12.30 -6.90
C LEU A 153 -8.36 12.83 -6.51
N ASP A 154 -8.56 14.14 -6.54
CA ASP A 154 -9.86 14.78 -6.27
C ASP A 154 -10.95 14.28 -7.24
N THR A 155 -10.62 14.15 -8.51
CA THR A 155 -11.55 13.61 -9.51
C THR A 155 -11.89 12.14 -9.23
N ALA A 156 -10.90 11.32 -8.84
CA ALA A 156 -11.13 9.93 -8.45
C ALA A 156 -12.16 9.82 -7.31
N VAL A 157 -12.05 10.71 -6.32
CA VAL A 157 -12.98 10.75 -5.19
C VAL A 157 -14.35 11.29 -5.61
N LYS A 158 -14.40 12.43 -6.28
CA LYS A 158 -15.67 13.05 -6.70
C LYS A 158 -16.47 12.20 -7.68
N SER A 159 -15.79 11.36 -8.48
CA SER A 159 -16.46 10.40 -9.36
C SER A 159 -16.93 9.12 -8.67
N GLY A 160 -16.69 8.97 -7.36
CA GLY A 160 -17.07 7.78 -6.59
C GLY A 160 -16.20 6.56 -6.83
N LYS A 161 -15.07 6.69 -7.53
CA LYS A 161 -14.12 5.60 -7.80
C LYS A 161 -13.13 5.36 -6.66
N ALA A 162 -13.01 6.33 -5.74
CA ALA A 162 -12.31 6.20 -4.48
C ALA A 162 -13.09 6.92 -3.38
N LEU A 163 -13.00 6.46 -2.13
CA LEU A 163 -13.62 7.16 -1.00
C LEU A 163 -12.69 8.22 -0.42
N TYR A 164 -11.40 7.92 -0.41
CA TYR A 164 -10.35 8.77 0.16
C TYR A 164 -9.15 8.86 -0.76
N ALA A 165 -8.44 9.99 -0.68
CA ALA A 165 -7.17 10.20 -1.33
C ALA A 165 -6.00 9.96 -0.37
N GLY A 166 -4.88 9.49 -0.91
CA GLY A 166 -3.60 9.35 -0.22
C GLY A 166 -2.43 9.70 -1.11
N ILE A 167 -1.28 9.93 -0.52
CA ILE A 167 0.00 10.08 -1.22
C ILE A 167 1.01 9.09 -0.65
N SER A 168 2.07 8.81 -1.41
CA SER A 168 3.13 7.93 -0.97
C SER A 168 4.50 8.47 -1.40
N ARG A 169 5.50 8.35 -0.51
CA ARG A 169 6.90 8.70 -0.79
C ARG A 169 7.11 10.17 -1.20
N TYR A 170 6.35 11.06 -0.62
CA TYR A 170 6.54 12.50 -0.72
C TYR A 170 7.47 12.98 0.40
N ASP A 171 8.33 13.94 0.07
CA ASP A 171 9.09 14.69 1.08
C ASP A 171 8.18 15.69 1.83
N LEU A 172 8.74 16.40 2.79
CA LEU A 172 7.98 17.34 3.62
C LEU A 172 7.37 18.48 2.80
N GLU A 173 8.16 19.07 1.88
CA GLU A 173 7.71 20.23 1.11
C GLU A 173 6.56 19.88 0.17
N HIS A 174 6.72 18.80 -0.60
CA HIS A 174 5.64 18.34 -1.49
C HIS A 174 4.45 17.78 -0.72
N THR A 175 4.65 17.20 0.47
CA THR A 175 3.54 16.79 1.35
C THR A 175 2.72 18.00 1.79
N ARG A 176 3.38 19.11 2.18
CA ARG A 176 2.74 20.37 2.55
C ARG A 176 1.89 20.92 1.42
N GLN A 177 2.49 21.09 0.25
CA GLN A 177 1.82 21.62 -0.94
C GLN A 177 0.64 20.74 -1.36
N ALA A 178 0.81 19.42 -1.40
CA ALA A 178 -0.26 18.48 -1.74
C ALA A 178 -1.44 18.60 -0.78
N MET A 179 -1.18 18.72 0.54
CA MET A 179 -2.23 18.87 1.55
C MET A 179 -2.98 20.20 1.41
N GLU A 180 -2.28 21.30 1.09
CA GLU A 180 -2.89 22.61 0.84
C GLU A 180 -3.83 22.55 -0.38
N ILE A 181 -3.36 22.01 -1.51
CA ILE A 181 -4.16 21.85 -2.72
C ILE A 181 -5.41 20.98 -2.46
N LEU A 182 -5.22 19.81 -1.84
CA LEU A 182 -6.34 18.89 -1.57
C LEU A 182 -7.34 19.48 -0.57
N LYS A 183 -6.88 20.30 0.38
CA LYS A 183 -7.74 21.04 1.31
C LYS A 183 -8.58 22.09 0.57
N GLU A 184 -7.99 22.87 -0.32
CA GLU A 184 -8.71 23.84 -1.15
C GLU A 184 -9.77 23.16 -2.03
N LEU A 185 -9.43 22.01 -2.61
CA LEU A 185 -10.36 21.19 -3.40
C LEU A 185 -11.44 20.51 -2.55
N LYS A 186 -11.34 20.56 -1.19
CA LYS A 186 -12.19 19.82 -0.25
C LYS A 186 -12.16 18.31 -0.50
N CYS A 187 -11.05 17.81 -1.00
CA CYS A 187 -10.83 16.38 -1.21
C CYS A 187 -10.51 15.70 0.12
N PRO A 188 -11.15 14.57 0.48
CA PRO A 188 -10.88 13.84 1.71
C PRO A 188 -9.53 13.11 1.63
N PHE A 189 -8.46 13.86 1.82
CA PHE A 189 -7.09 13.36 1.95
C PHE A 189 -6.81 12.94 3.39
N ILE A 190 -6.44 11.68 3.62
CA ILE A 190 -6.40 11.13 4.97
C ILE A 190 -5.08 10.45 5.36
N ILE A 191 -4.20 10.14 4.39
CA ILE A 191 -3.08 9.24 4.67
C ILE A 191 -1.87 9.47 3.78
N HIS A 192 -0.68 9.38 4.37
CA HIS A 192 0.60 9.33 3.68
C HIS A 192 1.27 7.96 3.92
N GLN A 193 1.58 7.23 2.84
CA GLN A 193 2.31 5.98 2.93
C GLN A 193 3.80 6.21 2.71
N THR A 194 4.63 5.76 3.65
CA THR A 194 6.08 5.99 3.61
C THR A 194 6.87 4.80 4.12
N ARG A 195 8.17 4.72 3.78
CA ARG A 195 9.04 3.70 4.35
C ARG A 195 9.40 4.09 5.79
N TYR A 196 9.21 3.15 6.71
CA TYR A 196 9.54 3.36 8.10
C TYR A 196 9.81 2.03 8.80
N SER A 197 10.95 1.96 9.48
CA SER A 197 11.36 0.80 10.28
C SER A 197 12.35 1.26 11.34
N ILE A 198 12.80 0.34 12.21
CA ILE A 198 13.88 0.64 13.17
C ILE A 198 15.18 1.07 12.45
N PHE A 199 15.43 0.55 11.23
CA PHE A 199 16.62 0.88 10.45
C PHE A 199 16.45 2.13 9.58
N ASP A 200 15.24 2.56 9.31
CA ASP A 200 14.95 3.70 8.46
C ASP A 200 13.94 4.62 9.16
N ARG A 201 14.44 5.65 9.79
CA ARG A 201 13.68 6.60 10.59
C ARG A 201 13.67 8.02 9.99
N HIS A 202 13.98 8.14 8.70
CA HIS A 202 14.10 9.44 8.03
C HIS A 202 12.88 10.35 8.24
N ILE A 203 11.65 9.80 8.24
CA ILE A 203 10.42 10.59 8.45
C ILE A 203 10.31 11.27 9.82
N GLU A 204 11.14 10.88 10.78
CA GLU A 204 11.22 11.55 12.09
C GLU A 204 12.14 12.77 12.03
N THR A 205 13.17 12.72 11.20
CA THR A 205 14.21 13.76 11.08
C THR A 205 13.91 14.77 9.97
N ASP A 206 13.24 14.35 8.89
CA ASP A 206 12.85 15.24 7.78
C ASP A 206 11.56 16.04 8.06
N GLY A 207 10.87 15.71 9.16
CA GLY A 207 9.69 16.45 9.61
C GLY A 207 8.34 15.94 9.05
N VAL A 208 8.32 14.98 8.14
CA VAL A 208 7.07 14.45 7.56
C VAL A 208 6.14 13.89 8.62
N LYS A 209 6.66 13.09 9.56
CA LYS A 209 5.86 12.47 10.62
C LYS A 209 5.20 13.52 11.53
N SER A 210 5.95 14.52 11.97
CA SER A 210 5.42 15.57 12.83
C SER A 210 4.41 16.46 12.10
N PHE A 211 4.70 16.82 10.86
CA PHE A 211 3.82 17.65 10.05
C PHE A 211 2.48 16.96 9.76
N THR A 212 2.49 15.71 9.32
CA THR A 212 1.25 14.96 9.04
C THR A 212 0.41 14.79 10.30
N ALA A 213 1.02 14.48 11.44
CA ALA A 213 0.32 14.35 12.72
C ALA A 213 -0.35 15.66 13.15
N GLN A 214 0.34 16.80 13.04
CA GLN A 214 -0.18 18.12 13.38
C GLN A 214 -1.32 18.57 12.46
N ASN A 215 -1.35 18.08 11.21
CA ASN A 215 -2.34 18.44 10.22
C ASN A 215 -3.44 17.38 10.04
N GLY A 216 -3.54 16.41 10.96
CA GLY A 216 -4.62 15.43 10.96
C GLY A 216 -4.58 14.43 9.80
N CYS A 217 -3.40 14.14 9.29
CA CYS A 217 -3.16 13.12 8.27
C CYS A 217 -2.52 11.89 8.93
N GLY A 218 -3.03 10.69 8.63
CA GLY A 218 -2.46 9.44 9.09
C GLY A 218 -1.18 9.06 8.36
N ILE A 219 -0.36 8.24 9.01
CA ILE A 219 0.80 7.59 8.35
C ILE A 219 0.58 6.09 8.37
N ILE A 220 0.88 5.45 7.23
CA ILE A 220 1.03 4.01 7.12
C ILE A 220 2.44 3.67 6.65
N ALA A 221 3.08 2.72 7.34
CA ALA A 221 4.45 2.33 7.04
C ALA A 221 4.50 1.14 6.07
N PHE A 222 5.33 1.22 5.03
CA PHE A 222 5.73 0.03 4.29
C PHE A 222 7.15 -0.41 4.67
N SER A 223 7.47 -1.69 4.43
CA SER A 223 8.75 -2.32 4.82
C SER A 223 9.10 -2.20 6.32
N PRO A 224 8.14 -2.37 7.27
CA PRO A 224 8.44 -2.24 8.70
C PRO A 224 9.46 -3.28 9.20
N LEU A 225 9.57 -4.42 8.53
CA LEU A 225 10.56 -5.48 8.82
C LEU A 225 11.84 -5.34 7.97
N ALA A 226 12.07 -4.19 7.33
CA ALA A 226 13.24 -3.93 6.47
C ALA A 226 13.54 -5.09 5.50
N GLN A 227 12.51 -5.54 4.78
CA GLN A 227 12.56 -6.69 3.84
C GLN A 227 12.94 -8.03 4.47
N GLY A 228 12.73 -8.19 5.76
CA GLY A 228 13.04 -9.40 6.52
C GLY A 228 14.34 -9.32 7.32
N LEU A 229 15.11 -8.23 7.20
CA LEU A 229 16.32 -8.01 8.01
C LEU A 229 16.03 -7.92 9.52
N LEU A 230 14.81 -7.55 9.90
CA LEU A 230 14.32 -7.49 11.28
C LEU A 230 13.62 -8.78 11.73
N THR A 231 13.88 -9.89 11.05
CA THR A 231 13.37 -11.21 11.41
C THR A 231 14.52 -12.18 11.65
N ASP A 232 14.24 -13.35 12.22
CA ASP A 232 15.23 -14.41 12.47
C ASP A 232 15.76 -15.05 11.17
N LYS A 233 15.18 -14.72 10.03
CA LYS A 233 15.44 -15.38 8.74
C LYS A 233 16.91 -15.36 8.33
N TYR A 234 17.65 -14.31 8.68
CA TYR A 234 19.04 -14.09 8.25
C TYR A 234 20.07 -14.32 9.34
N LEU A 235 19.68 -14.71 10.57
CA LEU A 235 20.60 -14.90 11.70
C LEU A 235 21.63 -16.02 11.48
N LYS A 236 21.29 -17.02 10.67
CA LYS A 236 22.14 -18.20 10.39
C LYS A 236 22.69 -18.23 8.96
N GLY A 237 22.66 -17.10 8.27
CA GLY A 237 23.08 -16.99 6.86
C GLY A 237 21.91 -16.67 5.92
N ILE A 238 22.13 -16.79 4.61
CA ILE A 238 21.15 -16.49 3.57
C ILE A 238 20.40 -17.78 3.19
N PRO A 239 19.12 -17.96 3.59
CA PRO A 239 18.35 -19.14 3.20
C PRO A 239 18.10 -19.21 1.69
N GLU A 240 17.91 -20.43 1.15
CA GLU A 240 17.63 -20.65 -0.27
C GLU A 240 16.31 -20.01 -0.72
N ASP A 241 15.29 -19.98 0.16
CA ASP A 241 13.99 -19.34 -0.06
C ASP A 241 13.98 -17.84 0.25
N SER A 242 15.15 -17.23 0.47
CA SER A 242 15.24 -15.80 0.78
C SER A 242 15.02 -14.93 -0.46
N ARG A 243 14.55 -13.70 -0.24
CA ARG A 243 14.42 -12.70 -1.30
C ARG A 243 15.74 -12.39 -2.00
N ILE A 244 16.86 -12.52 -1.31
CA ILE A 244 18.20 -12.34 -1.89
C ILE A 244 18.44 -13.36 -2.99
N LYS A 245 18.05 -14.62 -2.79
CA LYS A 245 18.29 -15.72 -3.75
C LYS A 245 17.17 -15.88 -4.78
N THR A 246 15.93 -15.61 -4.42
CA THR A 246 14.78 -15.84 -5.29
C THR A 246 14.40 -14.64 -6.14
N ASP A 247 14.54 -13.42 -5.64
CA ASP A 247 14.18 -12.18 -6.34
C ASP A 247 15.39 -11.30 -6.63
N GLY A 248 16.24 -11.02 -5.64
CA GLY A 248 17.49 -10.26 -5.80
C GLY A 248 17.36 -8.80 -6.24
N ARG A 249 16.15 -8.28 -6.49
CA ARG A 249 15.94 -6.93 -7.03
C ARG A 249 16.04 -5.83 -5.98
N PHE A 250 15.71 -6.13 -4.72
CA PHE A 250 15.53 -5.11 -3.69
C PHE A 250 16.34 -5.37 -2.43
N LEU A 251 16.73 -6.61 -2.16
CA LEU A 251 17.57 -7.01 -1.05
C LEU A 251 18.77 -7.77 -1.58
N HIS A 252 19.97 -7.28 -1.30
CA HIS A 252 21.23 -7.84 -1.77
C HIS A 252 22.06 -8.36 -0.60
N ALA A 253 22.97 -9.32 -0.89
CA ALA A 253 23.79 -9.97 0.13
C ALA A 253 24.74 -9.00 0.88
N ASP A 254 25.21 -7.95 0.23
CA ASP A 254 26.05 -6.89 0.80
C ASP A 254 25.35 -6.03 1.86
N GLN A 255 24.02 -6.04 1.89
CA GLN A 255 23.21 -5.37 2.92
C GLN A 255 23.15 -6.16 4.24
N LEU A 256 23.57 -7.44 4.23
CA LEU A 256 23.71 -8.29 5.40
C LEU A 256 25.06 -8.05 6.08
N THR A 257 25.24 -6.91 6.69
CA THR A 257 26.45 -6.61 7.46
C THR A 257 26.40 -7.28 8.83
N PRO A 258 27.57 -7.58 9.46
CA PRO A 258 27.60 -8.07 10.84
C PRO A 258 26.85 -7.16 11.81
N GLU A 259 26.72 -5.89 11.50
CA GLU A 259 26.02 -4.89 12.28
C GLU A 259 24.51 -4.99 12.11
N SER A 260 24.00 -5.22 10.90
CA SER A 260 22.58 -5.49 10.66
C SER A 260 22.12 -6.83 11.24
N SER A 261 23.01 -7.83 11.26
CA SER A 261 22.75 -9.17 11.86
C SER A 261 22.75 -9.17 13.39
N ARG A 262 23.50 -8.24 14.03
CA ARG A 262 23.57 -8.14 15.49
C ARG A 262 22.45 -7.30 16.12
N ARG A 263 21.70 -6.57 15.33
CA ARG A 263 20.59 -5.69 15.79
C ARG A 263 19.23 -6.38 15.89
N SER A 264 19.16 -7.69 15.69
CA SER A 264 18.02 -8.55 16.01
C SER A 264 18.38 -9.41 17.22
N PRO A 265 17.52 -9.75 18.10
CA PRO A 265 16.57 -9.03 18.94
C PRO A 265 16.89 -9.12 20.45
N HIS A 266 16.31 -8.22 21.19
CA HIS A 266 15.87 -8.52 22.56
C HIS A 266 14.47 -7.95 22.74
#